data_4122423de8be2e462a69f3e621b282e5
#
_entry.id   4122423de8be2e462a69f3e621b282e5
#
_cell.length_a   1.000
_cell.length_b   1.000
_cell.length_c   1.000
_cell.angle_alpha   90.00
_cell.angle_beta   90.00
_cell.angle_gamma   90.00
#
_symmetry.space_group_name_H-M   'P 1'
#
loop_
_entity.id
_entity.type
_entity.pdbx_description
1 polymer ?
#
loop_
_entity_poly.entity_id
_entity_poly.type
_entity_poly.pdbx_seq_one_letter_code
_entity_poly.pdbx_strand_id
1 'polypeptide(L)'
;MMEDTPLTEPPSGLTRTFLDLPYAGDLDGLVADVALLGIPYGMPYSMQARINDQCLAPDALRRHGIFDSSYTLTHYDWDLGGPLLDDRPVRLVDCGNVTAEMSDPKIHYQRAEAAVRKILKAGATPIVIGGDHGIPIPVMRALDATGHDKITLVHIDAHLDWRDEVNGEHDGYSSPIRRASELPWIDKIIQIGMRGIGSRKSMTPGPMARI
;
A
#
# COMPACT_ATOMS: atom_id res chain seq x y z
N MET A 1 -19.91 6.14 16.79
CA MET A 1 -20.05 4.77 16.25
C MET A 1 -18.91 4.37 15.29
N MET A 2 -17.70 4.96 15.42
CA MET A 2 -16.51 4.53 14.66
C MET A 2 -15.53 3.66 15.48
N GLU A 3 -15.78 3.49 16.78
CA GLU A 3 -14.82 2.83 17.69
C GLU A 3 -14.81 1.29 17.64
N ASP A 4 -15.85 0.65 17.10
CA ASP A 4 -15.98 -0.82 17.11
C ASP A 4 -15.68 -1.52 15.78
N THR A 5 -15.41 -0.77 14.69
CA THR A 5 -15.11 -1.40 13.40
C THR A 5 -13.62 -1.75 13.35
N PRO A 6 -13.23 -3.02 13.17
CA PRO A 6 -11.82 -3.39 13.06
C PRO A 6 -11.18 -2.70 11.86
N LEU A 7 -9.89 -2.35 11.96
CA LEU A 7 -9.15 -1.70 10.87
C LEU A 7 -8.96 -2.61 9.67
N THR A 8 -8.87 -3.91 9.92
CA THR A 8 -8.69 -4.93 8.88
C THR A 8 -9.73 -6.03 9.01
N GLU A 9 -10.01 -6.67 7.90
CA GLU A 9 -10.89 -7.84 7.78
C GLU A 9 -10.15 -8.98 7.07
N PRO A 10 -10.51 -10.25 7.33
CA PRO A 10 -9.94 -11.37 6.59
C PRO A 10 -10.16 -11.22 5.10
N PRO A 11 -9.35 -11.86 4.24
CA PRO A 11 -9.61 -11.93 2.82
C PRO A 11 -11.03 -12.42 2.53
N SER A 12 -11.70 -11.83 1.52
CA SER A 12 -13.13 -12.06 1.29
C SER A 12 -13.45 -13.49 0.81
N GLY A 13 -14.56 -14.03 1.29
CA GLY A 13 -15.09 -15.32 0.86
C GLY A 13 -14.23 -16.51 1.27
N LEU A 14 -13.98 -17.44 0.32
CA LEU A 14 -13.11 -18.61 0.50
C LEU A 14 -11.65 -18.30 0.14
N THR A 15 -11.26 -17.03 0.13
CA THR A 15 -9.91 -16.62 -0.24
C THR A 15 -8.95 -16.98 0.89
N ARG A 16 -7.84 -17.61 0.52
CA ARG A 16 -6.73 -17.92 1.43
C ARG A 16 -5.95 -16.66 1.77
N THR A 17 -5.16 -16.71 2.81
CA THR A 17 -4.10 -15.72 3.05
C THR A 17 -3.02 -15.86 1.96
N PHE A 18 -2.24 -14.81 1.74
CA PHE A 18 -1.16 -14.84 0.77
C PHE A 18 -0.12 -15.90 1.17
N LEU A 19 0.19 -16.82 0.25
CA LEU A 19 1.10 -17.95 0.49
C LEU A 19 0.78 -18.76 1.76
N ASP A 20 -0.49 -18.85 2.15
CA ASP A 20 -0.94 -19.50 3.40
C ASP A 20 -0.26 -18.99 4.68
N LEU A 21 0.22 -17.75 4.66
CA LEU A 21 0.79 -17.11 5.84
C LEU A 21 -0.22 -17.05 6.99
N PRO A 22 0.23 -17.06 8.24
CA PRO A 22 -0.66 -16.87 9.38
C PRO A 22 -1.46 -15.56 9.26
N TYR A 23 -2.77 -15.62 9.48
CA TYR A 23 -3.61 -14.42 9.53
C TYR A 23 -3.39 -13.67 10.85
N ALA A 24 -3.15 -12.37 10.76
CA ALA A 24 -2.92 -11.48 11.91
C ALA A 24 -3.77 -10.20 11.79
N GLY A 25 -5.08 -10.33 12.01
CA GLY A 25 -6.03 -9.20 11.94
C GLY A 25 -6.00 -8.27 13.14
N ASP A 26 -5.49 -8.71 14.29
CA ASP A 26 -5.25 -7.85 15.45
C ASP A 26 -3.91 -7.11 15.29
N LEU A 27 -3.99 -5.85 14.87
CA LEU A 27 -2.81 -5.02 14.66
C LEU A 27 -2.25 -4.42 15.96
N ASP A 28 -3.00 -4.42 17.05
CA ASP A 28 -2.52 -3.92 18.36
C ASP A 28 -1.58 -4.92 19.03
N GLY A 29 -1.83 -6.20 18.83
CA GLY A 29 -0.98 -7.30 19.31
C GLY A 29 -0.01 -7.84 18.26
N LEU A 30 0.23 -7.12 17.16
CA LEU A 30 1.01 -7.63 16.03
C LEU A 30 2.44 -7.99 16.40
N VAL A 31 2.83 -9.22 16.10
CA VAL A 31 4.19 -9.75 16.25
C VAL A 31 4.64 -10.34 14.91
N ALA A 32 5.32 -9.53 14.11
CA ALA A 32 5.79 -9.89 12.79
C ALA A 32 7.08 -9.13 12.43
N ASP A 33 7.85 -9.66 11.48
CA ASP A 33 8.96 -8.96 10.87
C ASP A 33 8.53 -8.33 9.53
N VAL A 34 7.59 -9.00 8.83
CA VAL A 34 6.95 -8.49 7.60
C VAL A 34 5.45 -8.76 7.68
N ALA A 35 4.65 -7.75 7.37
CA ALA A 35 3.19 -7.82 7.39
C ALA A 35 2.61 -7.42 6.03
N LEU A 36 1.90 -8.37 5.41
CA LEU A 36 1.14 -8.13 4.18
C LEU A 36 -0.21 -7.49 4.50
N LEU A 37 -0.57 -6.44 3.79
CA LEU A 37 -1.84 -5.73 3.95
C LEU A 37 -2.47 -5.43 2.60
N GLY A 38 -3.72 -5.80 2.40
CA GLY A 38 -4.52 -5.39 1.25
C GLY A 38 -5.17 -4.03 1.49
N ILE A 39 -5.07 -3.11 0.51
CA ILE A 39 -5.86 -1.88 0.49
C ILE A 39 -6.69 -1.89 -0.80
N PRO A 40 -7.98 -2.26 -0.75
CA PRO A 40 -8.77 -2.57 -1.94
C PRO A 40 -8.95 -1.40 -2.92
N TYR A 41 -9.05 -0.17 -2.44
CA TYR A 41 -9.24 1.00 -3.31
C TYR A 41 -8.65 2.27 -2.71
N GLY A 42 -8.35 3.22 -3.59
CA GLY A 42 -7.94 4.57 -3.24
C GLY A 42 -9.10 5.57 -3.26
N MET A 43 -8.77 6.86 -3.40
CA MET A 43 -9.74 7.95 -3.47
C MET A 43 -10.26 8.09 -4.92
N PRO A 44 -11.56 7.90 -5.18
CA PRO A 44 -12.10 7.99 -6.53
C PRO A 44 -12.27 9.44 -6.99
N TYR A 45 -12.03 9.71 -8.26
CA TYR A 45 -12.29 11.02 -8.86
C TYR A 45 -13.78 11.28 -9.13
N SER A 46 -14.61 10.28 -9.01
CA SER A 46 -16.07 10.42 -9.05
C SER A 46 -16.73 9.27 -8.30
N MET A 47 -17.96 9.48 -7.85
CA MET A 47 -18.71 8.45 -7.14
C MET A 47 -19.04 7.23 -8.03
N GLN A 48 -19.12 7.43 -9.35
CA GLN A 48 -19.32 6.34 -10.32
C GLN A 48 -18.06 5.48 -10.51
N ALA A 49 -16.88 6.01 -10.20
CA ALA A 49 -15.60 5.32 -10.34
C ALA A 49 -15.13 4.60 -9.05
N ARG A 50 -15.99 4.53 -8.01
CA ARG A 50 -15.64 3.90 -6.73
C ARG A 50 -15.38 2.41 -6.86
N ILE A 51 -16.20 1.72 -7.63
CA ILE A 51 -16.10 0.29 -7.82
C ILE A 51 -15.52 0.05 -9.20
N ASN A 52 -14.36 -0.54 -9.23
CA ASN A 52 -13.71 -1.04 -10.43
C ASN A 52 -13.03 -2.37 -10.07
N ASP A 53 -12.60 -3.12 -11.08
CA ASP A 53 -11.99 -4.44 -10.85
C ASP A 53 -10.69 -4.38 -10.06
N GLN A 54 -10.06 -3.21 -9.94
CA GLN A 54 -8.83 -3.03 -9.17
C GLN A 54 -9.05 -3.29 -7.67
N CYS A 55 -10.25 -3.04 -7.13
CA CYS A 55 -10.54 -3.33 -5.73
C CYS A 55 -10.53 -4.83 -5.41
N LEU A 56 -10.60 -5.70 -6.42
CA LEU A 56 -10.47 -7.14 -6.26
C LEU A 56 -9.01 -7.62 -6.25
N ALA A 57 -8.05 -6.76 -6.58
CA ALA A 57 -6.66 -7.15 -6.76
C ALA A 57 -6.01 -7.80 -5.52
N PRO A 58 -6.20 -7.31 -4.29
CA PRO A 58 -5.61 -7.97 -3.12
C PRO A 58 -6.06 -9.42 -2.97
N ASP A 59 -7.35 -9.68 -3.13
CA ASP A 59 -7.91 -11.03 -3.02
C ASP A 59 -7.60 -11.89 -4.25
N ALA A 60 -7.53 -11.28 -5.44
CA ALA A 60 -7.14 -11.97 -6.65
C ALA A 60 -5.70 -12.49 -6.56
N LEU A 61 -4.77 -11.68 -6.06
CA LEU A 61 -3.37 -12.09 -5.85
C LEU A 61 -3.26 -13.22 -4.82
N ARG A 62 -4.06 -13.20 -3.75
CA ARG A 62 -4.11 -14.29 -2.77
C ARG A 62 -4.64 -15.58 -3.38
N ARG A 63 -5.71 -15.50 -4.19
CA ARG A 63 -6.29 -16.68 -4.88
C ARG A 63 -5.38 -17.29 -5.93
N HIS A 64 -4.64 -16.46 -6.65
CA HIS A 64 -3.78 -16.87 -7.75
C HIS A 64 -2.33 -17.13 -7.34
N GLY A 65 -2.02 -17.11 -6.07
CA GLY A 65 -0.79 -17.67 -5.52
C GLY A 65 -0.71 -19.14 -5.90
N ILE A 66 -0.13 -19.43 -7.07
CA ILE A 66 -0.31 -20.64 -7.89
C ILE A 66 0.43 -21.84 -7.29
N PHE A 67 1.31 -21.64 -6.31
CA PHE A 67 2.15 -22.68 -5.80
C PHE A 67 1.88 -22.93 -4.32
N ASP A 68 2.05 -24.17 -3.93
CA ASP A 68 2.09 -24.54 -2.52
C ASP A 68 3.01 -23.55 -1.78
N SER A 69 2.50 -22.94 -0.74
CA SER A 69 3.20 -21.92 0.04
C SER A 69 4.52 -22.44 0.63
N SER A 70 4.54 -23.71 1.05
CA SER A 70 5.75 -24.38 1.52
C SER A 70 6.80 -24.47 0.41
N TYR A 71 6.37 -24.74 -0.81
CA TYR A 71 7.27 -24.77 -1.97
C TYR A 71 7.86 -23.40 -2.27
N THR A 72 7.03 -22.35 -2.34
CA THR A 72 7.47 -21.00 -2.71
C THR A 72 8.49 -20.42 -1.73
N LEU A 73 8.30 -20.64 -0.43
CA LEU A 73 9.18 -20.06 0.59
C LEU A 73 10.48 -20.83 0.78
N THR A 74 10.48 -22.13 0.48
CA THR A 74 11.60 -23.04 0.77
C THR A 74 12.35 -23.52 -0.48
N HIS A 75 11.78 -23.29 -1.67
CA HIS A 75 12.40 -23.72 -2.91
C HIS A 75 13.65 -22.89 -3.24
N TYR A 76 14.61 -23.54 -3.86
CA TYR A 76 15.83 -22.87 -4.32
C TYR A 76 15.50 -21.95 -5.50
N ASP A 77 15.75 -20.68 -5.37
CA ASP A 77 15.64 -19.68 -6.44
C ASP A 77 17.02 -19.40 -7.01
N TRP A 78 17.17 -19.59 -8.33
CA TRP A 78 18.45 -19.43 -9.01
C TRP A 78 18.90 -17.98 -9.12
N ASP A 79 17.98 -17.03 -9.18
CA ASP A 79 18.31 -15.61 -9.24
C ASP A 79 18.77 -15.09 -7.88
N LEU A 80 18.22 -15.64 -6.80
CA LEU A 80 18.64 -15.33 -5.42
C LEU A 80 19.83 -16.17 -4.94
N GLY A 81 20.08 -17.31 -5.58
CA GLY A 81 21.13 -18.25 -5.16
C GLY A 81 20.80 -19.04 -3.89
N GLY A 82 19.51 -19.17 -3.55
CA GLY A 82 19.05 -19.84 -2.34
C GLY A 82 17.54 -19.79 -2.18
N PRO A 83 16.96 -20.29 -1.08
CA PRO A 83 15.55 -20.11 -0.78
C PRO A 83 15.25 -18.64 -0.48
N LEU A 84 13.99 -18.22 -0.67
CA LEU A 84 13.56 -16.83 -0.53
C LEU A 84 14.00 -16.16 0.79
N LEU A 85 13.93 -16.88 1.88
CA LEU A 85 14.29 -16.36 3.20
C LEU A 85 15.71 -16.72 3.63
N ASP A 86 16.47 -17.48 2.80
CA ASP A 86 17.85 -17.88 3.10
C ASP A 86 18.00 -18.52 4.51
N ASP A 87 17.03 -19.38 4.84
CA ASP A 87 16.91 -20.04 6.16
C ASP A 87 16.82 -19.09 7.37
N ARG A 88 16.60 -17.79 7.14
CA ARG A 88 16.44 -16.82 8.21
C ARG A 88 15.08 -16.96 8.88
N PRO A 89 14.98 -16.86 10.21
CA PRO A 89 13.73 -16.97 10.95
C PRO A 89 12.89 -15.68 10.84
N VAL A 90 12.37 -15.37 9.64
CA VAL A 90 11.54 -14.19 9.37
C VAL A 90 10.07 -14.55 9.60
N ARG A 91 9.40 -13.80 10.46
CA ARG A 91 7.96 -13.95 10.73
C ARG A 91 7.16 -13.16 9.71
N LEU A 92 6.60 -13.86 8.74
CA LEU A 92 5.71 -13.31 7.72
C LEU A 92 4.26 -13.52 8.18
N VAL A 93 3.42 -12.51 8.05
CA VAL A 93 1.97 -12.60 8.33
C VAL A 93 1.15 -11.91 7.26
N ASP A 94 -0.11 -12.31 7.12
CA ASP A 94 -1.10 -11.62 6.31
C ASP A 94 -2.13 -10.95 7.23
N CYS A 95 -2.21 -9.63 7.19
CA CYS A 95 -3.14 -8.84 7.99
C CYS A 95 -4.53 -8.70 7.36
N GLY A 96 -4.78 -9.37 6.22
CA GLY A 96 -6.03 -9.25 5.48
C GLY A 96 -6.13 -7.94 4.71
N ASN A 97 -7.35 -7.45 4.54
CA ASN A 97 -7.64 -6.22 3.83
C ASN A 97 -8.04 -5.12 4.82
N VAL A 98 -7.73 -3.87 4.50
CA VAL A 98 -8.31 -2.73 5.20
C VAL A 98 -9.83 -2.79 5.05
N THR A 99 -10.55 -2.72 6.17
CA THR A 99 -12.01 -2.79 6.20
C THR A 99 -12.62 -1.71 5.30
N ALA A 100 -13.41 -2.16 4.34
CA ALA A 100 -14.00 -1.30 3.33
C ALA A 100 -14.98 -0.29 3.94
N GLU A 101 -15.02 0.93 3.36
CA GLU A 101 -16.03 1.93 3.65
C GLU A 101 -16.51 2.57 2.34
N MET A 102 -17.57 2.00 1.81
CA MET A 102 -18.07 2.37 0.47
C MET A 102 -18.82 3.70 0.47
N SER A 103 -19.35 4.13 1.62
CA SER A 103 -20.11 5.37 1.73
C SER A 103 -19.22 6.60 1.80
N ASP A 104 -18.04 6.47 2.42
CA ASP A 104 -17.06 7.54 2.57
C ASP A 104 -15.63 7.05 2.34
N PRO A 105 -15.06 7.26 1.14
CA PRO A 105 -13.69 6.88 0.83
C PRO A 105 -12.63 7.49 1.74
N LYS A 106 -12.92 8.64 2.37
CA LYS A 106 -11.98 9.27 3.31
C LYS A 106 -11.81 8.43 4.58
N ILE A 107 -12.89 7.80 5.04
CA ILE A 107 -12.82 6.87 6.18
C ILE A 107 -11.95 5.66 5.82
N HIS A 108 -12.09 5.13 4.61
CA HIS A 108 -11.23 4.03 4.15
C HIS A 108 -9.74 4.44 4.13
N TYR A 109 -9.42 5.64 3.64
CA TYR A 109 -8.06 6.18 3.68
C TYR A 109 -7.51 6.31 5.10
N GLN A 110 -8.32 6.82 6.02
CA GLN A 110 -7.93 6.95 7.44
C GLN A 110 -7.67 5.57 8.07
N ARG A 111 -8.50 4.57 7.77
CA ARG A 111 -8.28 3.19 8.21
C ARG A 111 -6.99 2.61 7.63
N ALA A 112 -6.73 2.84 6.33
CA ALA A 112 -5.50 2.38 5.68
C ALA A 112 -4.26 3.01 6.33
N GLU A 113 -4.28 4.32 6.55
CA GLU A 113 -3.20 5.02 7.25
C GLU A 113 -2.99 4.49 8.67
N ALA A 114 -4.08 4.30 9.42
CA ALA A 114 -4.01 3.77 10.78
C ALA A 114 -3.48 2.34 10.84
N ALA A 115 -3.89 1.48 9.90
CA ALA A 115 -3.41 0.10 9.81
C ALA A 115 -1.91 0.04 9.52
N VAL A 116 -1.44 0.78 8.50
CA VAL A 116 0.00 0.86 8.16
C VAL A 116 0.79 1.41 9.34
N ARG A 117 0.28 2.44 10.01
CA ARG A 117 0.92 3.04 11.20
C ARG A 117 1.08 2.05 12.35
N LYS A 118 0.08 1.19 12.59
CA LYS A 118 0.17 0.12 13.60
C LYS A 118 1.22 -0.93 13.24
N ILE A 119 1.26 -1.36 11.97
CA ILE A 119 2.28 -2.30 11.46
C ILE A 119 3.69 -1.73 11.67
N LEU A 120 3.91 -0.47 11.30
CA LEU A 120 5.20 0.21 11.49
C LEU A 120 5.58 0.33 12.97
N LYS A 121 4.63 0.69 13.84
CA LYS A 121 4.85 0.78 15.30
C LYS A 121 5.16 -0.57 15.94
N ALA A 122 4.67 -1.66 15.39
CA ALA A 122 5.04 -3.01 15.80
C ALA A 122 6.46 -3.42 15.34
N GLY A 123 7.15 -2.55 14.59
CA GLY A 123 8.48 -2.83 14.04
C GLY A 123 8.48 -3.70 12.79
N ALA A 124 7.31 -4.01 12.24
CA ALA A 124 7.19 -4.82 11.04
C ALA A 124 7.31 -3.97 9.76
N THR A 125 7.87 -4.56 8.71
CA THR A 125 7.90 -3.98 7.37
C THR A 125 6.58 -4.27 6.66
N PRO A 126 5.78 -3.25 6.27
CA PRO A 126 4.55 -3.48 5.53
C PRO A 126 4.85 -3.82 4.05
N ILE A 127 4.17 -4.85 3.53
CA ILE A 127 4.00 -5.07 2.09
C ILE A 127 2.54 -4.79 1.77
N VAL A 128 2.30 -3.74 1.00
CA VAL A 128 0.94 -3.31 0.67
C VAL A 128 0.57 -3.76 -0.74
N ILE A 129 -0.57 -4.45 -0.84
CA ILE A 129 -1.17 -4.85 -2.11
C ILE A 129 -2.41 -3.98 -2.33
N GLY A 130 -2.42 -3.22 -3.40
CA GLY A 130 -3.53 -2.36 -3.74
C GLY A 130 -4.42 -2.95 -4.83
N GLY A 131 -5.37 -2.27 -5.03
CA GLY A 131 -6.27 -1.32 -5.55
C GLY A 131 -5.65 -0.42 -6.61
N ASP A 132 -6.19 0.77 -6.69
CA ASP A 132 -5.66 1.78 -7.60
C ASP A 132 -4.39 2.45 -7.05
N HIS A 133 -3.76 3.28 -7.88
CA HIS A 133 -2.50 3.94 -7.52
C HIS A 133 -2.68 5.15 -6.57
N GLY A 134 -3.86 5.38 -6.01
CA GLY A 134 -4.06 6.34 -4.90
C GLY A 134 -3.61 5.79 -3.56
N ILE A 135 -3.60 4.47 -3.38
CA ILE A 135 -3.29 3.82 -2.10
C ILE A 135 -1.88 4.12 -1.52
N PRO A 136 -0.83 4.44 -2.30
CA PRO A 136 0.43 4.90 -1.72
C PRO A 136 0.30 6.15 -0.82
N ILE A 137 -0.73 6.99 -1.04
CA ILE A 137 -0.90 8.23 -0.27
C ILE A 137 -1.06 7.97 1.24
N PRO A 138 -2.06 7.19 1.71
CA PRO A 138 -2.18 6.87 3.14
C PRO A 138 -0.98 6.08 3.66
N VAL A 139 -0.33 5.24 2.83
CA VAL A 139 0.90 4.53 3.22
C VAL A 139 2.02 5.52 3.53
N MET A 140 2.28 6.47 2.65
CA MET A 140 3.33 7.47 2.83
C MET A 140 3.04 8.42 3.99
N ARG A 141 1.77 8.74 4.24
CA ARG A 141 1.35 9.51 5.42
C ARG A 141 1.67 8.79 6.73
N ALA A 142 1.57 7.47 6.76
CA ALA A 142 1.86 6.67 7.92
C ALA A 142 3.35 6.51 8.24
N LEU A 143 4.26 6.84 7.29
CA LEU A 143 5.70 6.65 7.47
C LEU A 143 6.33 7.52 8.58
N ASP A 144 5.65 8.56 9.04
CA ASP A 144 6.06 9.32 10.24
C ASP A 144 6.18 8.42 11.48
N ALA A 145 5.41 7.32 11.52
CA ALA A 145 5.47 6.34 12.60
C ALA A 145 6.81 5.58 12.69
N THR A 146 7.65 5.63 11.65
CA THR A 146 9.01 5.06 11.68
C THR A 146 9.98 5.87 12.53
N GLY A 147 9.65 7.13 12.83
CA GLY A 147 10.54 8.06 13.52
C GLY A 147 11.72 8.56 12.67
N HIS A 148 11.75 8.22 11.37
CA HIS A 148 12.75 8.74 10.44
C HIS A 148 12.31 10.08 9.85
N ASP A 149 13.18 11.06 9.87
CA ASP A 149 12.99 12.41 9.33
C ASP A 149 13.53 12.58 7.89
N LYS A 150 14.20 11.57 7.35
CA LYS A 150 14.82 11.56 6.02
C LYS A 150 14.56 10.24 5.29
N ILE A 151 13.41 10.14 4.68
CA ILE A 151 13.01 8.97 3.91
C ILE A 151 13.23 9.26 2.41
N THR A 152 13.88 8.34 1.71
CA THR A 152 13.96 8.37 0.25
C THR A 152 12.86 7.50 -0.33
N LEU A 153 11.96 8.10 -1.12
CA LEU A 153 10.94 7.39 -1.87
C LEU A 153 11.50 6.99 -3.24
N VAL A 154 11.45 5.69 -3.55
CA VAL A 154 11.73 5.18 -4.90
C VAL A 154 10.41 4.83 -5.57
N HIS A 155 10.11 5.49 -6.67
CA HIS A 155 8.88 5.33 -7.45
C HIS A 155 9.21 4.72 -8.82
N ILE A 156 8.74 3.50 -9.06
CA ILE A 156 8.96 2.77 -10.31
C ILE A 156 7.63 2.77 -11.07
N ASP A 157 7.48 3.68 -12.02
CA ASP A 157 6.23 3.89 -12.76
C ASP A 157 6.49 4.53 -14.13
N ALA A 158 5.52 4.39 -15.03
CA ALA A 158 5.50 5.08 -16.33
C ALA A 158 5.10 6.55 -16.22
N HIS A 159 4.38 6.94 -15.16
CA HIS A 159 3.78 8.25 -14.97
C HIS A 159 4.48 9.05 -13.87
N LEU A 160 4.33 10.38 -13.91
CA LEU A 160 4.88 11.28 -12.89
C LEU A 160 4.06 11.29 -11.59
N ASP A 161 2.76 11.06 -11.70
CA ASP A 161 1.78 11.15 -10.61
C ASP A 161 1.88 12.43 -9.78
N TRP A 162 2.01 13.54 -10.54
CA TRP A 162 2.29 14.87 -10.00
C TRP A 162 1.08 15.81 -10.12
N ARG A 163 -0.13 15.29 -10.30
CA ARG A 163 -1.32 16.13 -10.34
C ARG A 163 -1.61 16.69 -8.97
N ASP A 164 -1.98 17.97 -8.90
CA ASP A 164 -2.41 18.58 -7.66
C ASP A 164 -3.84 18.13 -7.32
N GLU A 165 -4.72 18.14 -8.33
CA GLU A 165 -6.11 17.71 -8.18
C GLU A 165 -6.69 17.18 -9.49
N VAL A 166 -7.80 16.43 -9.39
CA VAL A 166 -8.70 16.09 -10.49
C VAL A 166 -10.13 16.20 -9.98
N ASN A 167 -10.94 17.05 -10.57
CA ASN A 167 -12.34 17.30 -10.17
C ASN A 167 -12.51 17.68 -8.68
N GLY A 168 -11.54 18.42 -8.12
CA GLY A 168 -11.52 18.80 -6.70
C GLY A 168 -11.01 17.71 -5.76
N GLU A 169 -10.60 16.53 -6.28
CA GLU A 169 -10.00 15.47 -5.47
C GLU A 169 -8.46 15.53 -5.58
N HIS A 170 -7.80 15.69 -4.43
CA HIS A 170 -6.35 15.80 -4.32
C HIS A 170 -5.64 14.47 -4.09
N ASP A 171 -6.33 13.48 -3.55
CA ASP A 171 -5.75 12.21 -3.08
C ASP A 171 -5.97 11.04 -4.06
N GLY A 172 -6.30 11.34 -5.31
CA GLY A 172 -6.55 10.32 -6.32
C GLY A 172 -5.29 9.71 -6.94
N TYR A 173 -5.48 8.68 -7.76
CA TYR A 173 -4.43 7.81 -8.30
C TYR A 173 -3.37 8.49 -9.21
N SER A 174 -3.53 9.73 -9.61
CA SER A 174 -2.51 10.48 -10.36
C SER A 174 -1.80 11.54 -9.51
N SER A 175 -1.94 11.50 -8.19
CA SER A 175 -1.39 12.48 -7.24
C SER A 175 -0.42 11.92 -6.18
N PRO A 176 -0.07 10.61 -6.13
CA PRO A 176 0.73 10.07 -5.03
C PRO A 176 2.05 10.80 -4.82
N ILE A 177 2.78 11.05 -5.88
CA ILE A 177 4.10 11.68 -5.80
C ILE A 177 4.00 13.15 -5.44
N ARG A 178 2.95 13.83 -5.89
CA ARG A 178 2.65 15.18 -5.45
C ARG A 178 2.38 15.22 -3.96
N ARG A 179 1.54 14.33 -3.43
CA ARG A 179 1.27 14.23 -1.99
C ARG A 179 2.52 13.85 -1.20
N ALA A 180 3.34 12.92 -1.72
CA ALA A 180 4.62 12.57 -1.09
C ALA A 180 5.54 13.78 -0.90
N SER A 181 5.64 14.65 -1.91
CA SER A 181 6.51 15.83 -1.89
C SER A 181 6.12 16.88 -0.84
N GLU A 182 4.92 16.79 -0.28
CA GLU A 182 4.40 17.69 0.74
C GLU A 182 4.65 17.16 2.18
N LEU A 183 5.12 15.92 2.32
CA LEU A 183 5.37 15.28 3.61
C LEU A 183 6.77 15.64 4.12
N PRO A 184 6.88 16.16 5.36
CA PRO A 184 8.15 16.68 5.88
C PRO A 184 9.20 15.59 6.11
N TRP A 185 8.80 14.31 6.23
CA TRP A 185 9.71 13.17 6.37
C TRP A 185 10.19 12.58 5.05
N ILE A 186 9.63 12.98 3.90
CA ILE A 186 10.12 12.58 2.57
C ILE A 186 11.19 13.59 2.12
N ASP A 187 12.45 13.21 2.27
CA ASP A 187 13.60 14.07 1.94
C ASP A 187 13.94 14.03 0.45
N LYS A 188 13.76 12.86 -0.18
CA LYS A 188 14.13 12.64 -1.58
C LYS A 188 13.14 11.74 -2.29
N ILE A 189 12.86 12.06 -3.57
CA ILE A 189 12.04 11.22 -4.45
C ILE A 189 12.88 10.85 -5.68
N ILE A 190 12.99 9.55 -5.97
CA ILE A 190 13.65 8.99 -7.15
C ILE A 190 12.59 8.32 -8.00
N GLN A 191 12.43 8.77 -9.25
CA GLN A 191 11.46 8.20 -10.18
C GLN A 191 12.16 7.45 -11.31
N ILE A 192 11.74 6.21 -11.56
CA ILE A 192 12.35 5.31 -12.55
C ILE A 192 11.26 4.85 -13.54
N GLY A 193 11.58 4.84 -14.84
CA GLY A 193 10.70 4.33 -15.90
C GLY A 193 9.75 5.36 -16.51
N MET A 194 9.93 6.64 -16.21
CA MET A 194 9.10 7.74 -16.67
C MET A 194 9.01 7.84 -18.19
N ARG A 195 7.79 7.76 -18.74
CA ARG A 195 7.51 7.88 -20.18
C ARG A 195 6.15 8.51 -20.50
N GLY A 196 5.30 8.72 -19.49
CA GLY A 196 3.99 9.37 -19.60
C GLY A 196 3.99 10.73 -18.88
N ILE A 197 4.32 11.80 -19.58
CA ILE A 197 4.30 13.16 -19.03
C ILE A 197 2.96 13.79 -19.42
N GLY A 198 2.16 14.18 -18.43
CA GLY A 198 0.92 14.94 -18.64
C GLY A 198 1.18 16.32 -19.25
N SER A 199 0.15 16.97 -19.79
CA SER A 199 0.27 18.32 -20.34
C SER A 199 0.68 19.35 -19.28
N ARG A 200 1.41 20.40 -19.68
CA ARG A 200 1.85 21.51 -18.80
C ARG A 200 0.73 22.13 -17.96
N LYS A 201 -0.53 22.07 -18.43
CA LYS A 201 -1.70 22.62 -17.71
C LYS A 201 -2.08 21.85 -16.44
N SER A 202 -1.58 20.61 -16.26
CA SER A 202 -1.85 19.80 -15.09
C SER A 202 -0.73 19.84 -14.03
N MET A 203 0.33 20.60 -14.28
CA MET A 203 1.48 20.69 -13.40
C MET A 203 1.49 22.06 -12.71
N THR A 204 0.79 22.19 -11.60
CA THR A 204 0.99 23.35 -10.71
C THR A 204 2.38 23.25 -10.09
N PRO A 205 3.21 24.34 -10.11
CA PRO A 205 4.51 24.31 -9.46
C PRO A 205 4.33 24.06 -7.96
N GLY A 206 4.76 22.91 -7.50
CA GLY A 206 4.93 22.65 -6.07
C GLY A 206 6.35 22.96 -5.64
N PRO A 207 6.69 22.90 -4.34
CA PRO A 207 8.06 23.00 -3.91
C PRO A 207 8.90 21.99 -4.69
N MET A 208 9.90 22.45 -5.42
CA MET A 208 10.75 21.59 -6.24
C MET A 208 11.46 20.60 -5.33
N ALA A 209 11.04 19.34 -5.37
CA ALA A 209 11.90 18.26 -4.92
C ALA A 209 13.14 18.29 -5.83
N ARG A 210 14.32 18.33 -5.25
CA ARG A 210 15.57 18.25 -6.01
C ARG A 210 15.62 16.85 -6.62
N ILE A 211 15.56 16.82 -7.96
CA ILE A 211 15.77 15.62 -8.79
C ILE A 211 17.20 15.13 -8.60
#